data_c7956c5fd8ce82bb5e2537b607b40a3e
#
_entry.id   c7956c5fd8ce82bb5e2537b607b40a3e
#
_cell.length_a   1.000
_cell.length_b   1.000
_cell.length_c   1.000
_cell.angle_alpha   90.00
_cell.angle_beta   90.00
_cell.angle_gamma   90.00
#
_symmetry.space_group_name_H-M   'P 1'
#
loop_
_entity.id
_entity.type
_entity.pdbx_description
1 polymer ?
#
loop_
_entity_poly.entity_id
_entity_poly.type
_entity_poly.pdbx_seq_one_letter_code
_entity_poly.pdbx_strand_id
1 'polypeptide(L)'
;HDNAAYARYFTGQSFLFPMANDTVSVSNVTFAPSCINNWHTHSGSCQVLVGVSGRGYYQIWGQDPVEMKAGESVTIPEGTKHWHGAAGNSWFQHLSIMSKGAGTTWLEPVDQNVYSQLK
;
A
#
# COMPACT_ATOMS: atom_id res chain seq x y z
N HIS A 1 -1.84 7.59 13.76
CA HIS A 1 -2.45 8.79 13.18
C HIS A 1 -3.40 8.45 12.05
N ASP A 2 -4.47 9.20 11.95
CA ASP A 2 -5.30 9.20 10.77
C ASP A 2 -4.47 9.65 9.56
N ASN A 3 -4.62 9.00 8.42
CA ASN A 3 -3.86 9.33 7.21
C ASN A 3 -4.57 10.43 6.41
N ALA A 4 -4.96 11.52 7.09
CA ALA A 4 -5.77 12.57 6.49
C ALA A 4 -5.04 13.30 5.34
N ALA A 5 -3.72 13.45 5.44
CA ALA A 5 -2.93 14.15 4.42
C ALA A 5 -3.00 13.48 3.04
N TYR A 6 -3.23 12.17 3.00
CA TYR A 6 -3.28 11.40 1.76
C TYR A 6 -4.65 10.77 1.51
N ALA A 7 -5.67 11.16 2.30
CA ALA A 7 -6.99 10.50 2.26
C ALA A 7 -7.61 10.52 0.86
N ARG A 8 -7.38 11.55 0.07
CA ARG A 8 -7.92 11.67 -1.30
C ARG A 8 -7.39 10.61 -2.27
N TYR A 9 -6.28 9.94 -1.91
CA TYR A 9 -5.67 8.88 -2.74
C TYR A 9 -6.03 7.49 -2.25
N PHE A 10 -6.94 7.40 -1.27
CA PHE A 10 -7.37 6.15 -0.67
C PHE A 10 -8.89 6.06 -0.74
N THR A 11 -9.39 4.84 -0.95
CA THR A 11 -10.80 4.54 -0.78
C THR A 11 -10.94 3.88 0.59
N GLY A 12 -11.68 4.52 1.50
CA GLY A 12 -11.82 4.04 2.87
C GLY A 12 -10.85 4.71 3.83
N GLN A 13 -10.75 4.18 5.04
CA GLN A 13 -9.96 4.77 6.12
C GLN A 13 -8.61 4.10 6.27
N SER A 14 -7.56 4.89 6.39
CA SER A 14 -6.20 4.41 6.63
C SER A 14 -5.52 5.24 7.71
N PHE A 15 -4.47 4.66 8.28
CA PHE A 15 -3.66 5.27 9.33
C PHE A 15 -2.19 5.09 8.97
N LEU A 16 -1.39 6.11 9.23
CA LEU A 16 0.04 6.11 8.95
C LEU A 16 0.81 6.39 10.23
N PHE A 17 1.79 5.56 10.53
CA PHE A 17 2.67 5.76 11.67
C PHE A 17 4.12 5.73 11.21
N PRO A 18 4.78 6.88 11.07
CA PRO A 18 6.21 6.93 10.75
C PRO A 18 7.04 6.29 11.86
N MET A 19 7.95 5.39 11.51
CA MET A 19 8.77 4.65 12.47
C MET A 19 10.24 5.04 12.40
N ALA A 20 10.74 5.29 11.19
CA ALA A 20 12.12 5.70 10.97
C ALA A 20 12.18 6.61 9.76
N ASN A 21 13.08 7.58 9.79
CA ASN A 21 13.25 8.51 8.68
C ASN A 21 14.68 9.04 8.66
N ASP A 22 15.59 8.15 8.33
CA ASP A 22 16.99 8.49 8.14
C ASP A 22 17.40 8.06 6.73
N THR A 23 18.44 7.28 6.55
CA THR A 23 18.79 6.74 5.23
C THR A 23 17.63 5.92 4.63
N VAL A 24 16.89 5.25 5.50
CA VAL A 24 15.71 4.47 5.13
C VAL A 24 14.49 5.06 5.83
N SER A 25 13.41 5.22 5.08
CA SER A 25 12.13 5.65 5.61
C SER A 25 11.26 4.40 5.83
N VAL A 26 10.78 4.22 7.06
CA VAL A 26 9.91 3.10 7.43
C VAL A 26 8.63 3.66 8.02
N SER A 27 7.49 3.26 7.47
CA SER A 27 6.18 3.64 8.00
C SER A 27 5.32 2.42 8.18
N ASN A 28 4.50 2.41 9.24
CA ASN A 28 3.44 1.43 9.41
C ASN A 28 2.17 2.02 8.83
N VAL A 29 1.57 1.35 7.87
CA VAL A 29 0.33 1.79 7.23
C VAL A 29 -0.75 0.79 7.59
N THR A 30 -1.85 1.28 8.13
CA THR A 30 -2.99 0.47 8.53
C THR A 30 -4.21 0.84 7.69
N PHE A 31 -4.82 -0.17 7.09
CA PHE A 31 -6.02 -0.02 6.25
C PHE A 31 -7.20 -0.66 6.96
N ALA A 32 -8.30 0.07 7.07
CA ALA A 32 -9.58 -0.52 7.48
C ALA A 32 -10.07 -1.48 6.38
N PRO A 33 -10.98 -2.41 6.71
CA PRO A 33 -11.54 -3.30 5.69
C PRO A 33 -12.04 -2.52 4.47
N SER A 34 -11.72 -3.03 3.28
CA SER A 34 -12.07 -2.42 1.98
C SER A 34 -11.30 -1.15 1.64
N CYS A 35 -10.39 -0.68 2.50
CA CYS A 35 -9.57 0.48 2.17
C CYS A 35 -8.40 0.07 1.29
N ILE A 36 -8.28 0.72 0.13
CA ILE A 36 -7.15 0.54 -0.79
C ILE A 36 -6.72 1.91 -1.28
N ASN A 37 -5.47 2.02 -1.73
CA ASN A 37 -5.00 3.26 -2.32
C ASN A 37 -5.16 3.24 -3.86
N ASN A 38 -4.95 4.40 -4.45
CA ASN A 38 -4.97 4.52 -5.91
C ASN A 38 -3.74 3.84 -6.52
N TRP A 39 -3.80 3.57 -7.81
CA TRP A 39 -2.61 3.26 -8.58
C TRP A 39 -1.59 4.37 -8.38
N HIS A 40 -0.33 4.00 -8.24
CA HIS A 40 0.75 4.98 -8.05
C HIS A 40 2.10 4.40 -8.41
N THR A 41 3.09 5.28 -8.53
CA THR A 41 4.48 4.90 -8.77
C THR A 41 5.36 5.63 -7.77
N HIS A 42 6.54 5.08 -7.51
CA HIS A 42 7.57 5.72 -6.69
C HIS A 42 8.81 6.01 -7.53
N SER A 43 9.47 7.12 -7.22
CA SER A 43 10.73 7.50 -7.85
C SER A 43 11.81 7.63 -6.78
N GLY A 44 13.04 7.26 -7.14
CA GLY A 44 14.19 7.34 -6.24
C GLY A 44 14.34 6.16 -5.30
N SER A 45 13.47 5.15 -5.39
CA SER A 45 13.54 3.96 -4.53
C SER A 45 12.60 2.88 -5.02
N CYS A 46 12.92 1.63 -4.74
CA CYS A 46 11.92 0.57 -4.68
C CYS A 46 11.09 0.75 -3.40
N GLN A 47 9.99 0.02 -3.30
CA GLN A 47 9.21 -0.04 -2.07
C GLN A 47 9.13 -1.48 -1.59
N VAL A 48 9.54 -1.71 -0.35
CA VAL A 48 9.38 -3.02 0.29
C VAL A 48 8.14 -2.95 1.17
N LEU A 49 7.21 -3.86 0.94
CA LEU A 49 6.00 -4.02 1.76
C LEU A 49 6.20 -5.27 2.61
N VAL A 50 5.96 -5.13 3.92
CA VAL A 50 6.05 -6.26 4.86
C VAL A 50 4.75 -6.35 5.62
N GLY A 51 4.02 -7.46 5.46
CA GLY A 51 2.77 -7.68 6.19
C GLY A 51 3.02 -7.83 7.68
N VAL A 52 2.23 -7.12 8.49
CA VAL A 52 2.35 -7.13 9.95
C VAL A 52 1.17 -7.85 10.57
N SER A 53 -0.06 -7.53 10.16
CA SER A 53 -1.26 -8.17 10.68
C SER A 53 -2.40 -8.07 9.68
N GLY A 54 -3.36 -8.97 9.82
CA GLY A 54 -4.52 -9.00 8.97
C GLY A 54 -4.23 -9.56 7.59
N ARG A 55 -5.08 -9.21 6.64
CA ARG A 55 -5.01 -9.72 5.27
C ARG A 55 -5.29 -8.59 4.28
N GLY A 56 -4.44 -8.49 3.27
CA GLY A 56 -4.59 -7.48 2.23
C GLY A 56 -4.16 -7.98 0.87
N TYR A 57 -4.05 -7.05 -0.05
CA TYR A 57 -3.66 -7.33 -1.43
C TYR A 57 -2.71 -6.25 -1.92
N TYR A 58 -1.92 -6.61 -2.93
CA TYR A 58 -1.26 -5.65 -3.80
C TYR A 58 -1.43 -6.12 -5.24
N GLN A 59 -1.31 -5.19 -6.18
CA GLN A 59 -1.37 -5.53 -7.60
C GLN A 59 -0.39 -4.65 -8.36
N ILE A 60 0.41 -5.28 -9.22
CA ILE A 60 1.26 -4.60 -10.19
C ILE A 60 0.46 -4.51 -11.49
N TRP A 61 0.51 -3.35 -12.13
CA TRP A 61 -0.20 -3.11 -13.39
C TRP A 61 0.15 -4.18 -14.42
N GLY A 62 -0.87 -4.80 -15.02
CA GLY A 62 -0.71 -5.86 -15.99
C GLY A 62 -0.60 -7.27 -15.39
N GLN A 63 -0.65 -7.38 -14.06
CA GLN A 63 -0.61 -8.66 -13.35
C GLN A 63 -1.85 -8.84 -12.48
N ASP A 64 -2.09 -10.05 -12.02
CA ASP A 64 -3.21 -10.32 -11.11
C ASP A 64 -2.90 -9.79 -9.70
N PRO A 65 -3.94 -9.40 -8.93
CA PRO A 65 -3.75 -9.08 -7.52
C PRO A 65 -3.20 -10.27 -6.74
N VAL A 66 -2.36 -9.97 -5.76
CA VAL A 66 -1.71 -10.98 -4.91
C VAL A 66 -2.10 -10.73 -3.47
N GLU A 67 -2.56 -11.76 -2.78
CA GLU A 67 -2.88 -11.68 -1.36
C GLU A 67 -1.59 -11.60 -0.53
N MET A 68 -1.62 -10.78 0.52
CA MET A 68 -0.52 -10.63 1.45
C MET A 68 -1.02 -10.79 2.88
N LYS A 69 -0.29 -11.56 3.67
CA LYS A 69 -0.57 -11.81 5.09
C LYS A 69 0.62 -11.42 5.94
N ALA A 70 0.44 -11.48 7.26
CA ALA A 70 1.51 -11.20 8.21
C ALA A 70 2.73 -12.09 7.94
N GLY A 71 3.91 -11.47 7.97
CA GLY A 71 5.19 -12.16 7.73
C GLY A 71 5.59 -12.28 6.28
N GLU A 72 4.70 -11.97 5.35
CA GLU A 72 5.02 -11.98 3.91
C GLU A 72 5.56 -10.62 3.49
N SER A 73 6.39 -10.61 2.46
CA SER A 73 6.95 -9.37 1.95
C SER A 73 7.05 -9.40 0.43
N VAL A 74 7.09 -8.21 -0.15
CA VAL A 74 7.28 -8.04 -1.59
C VAL A 74 8.09 -6.77 -1.82
N THR A 75 8.93 -6.78 -2.85
CA THR A 75 9.62 -5.59 -3.32
C THR A 75 8.97 -5.11 -4.62
N ILE A 76 8.47 -3.89 -4.58
CA ILE A 76 7.92 -3.23 -5.77
C ILE A 76 9.05 -2.40 -6.38
N PRO A 77 9.52 -2.71 -7.59
CA PRO A 77 10.62 -1.96 -8.21
C PRO A 77 10.27 -0.50 -8.42
N GLU A 78 11.28 0.35 -8.48
CA GLU A 78 11.12 1.77 -8.77
C GLU A 78 10.37 1.97 -10.09
N GLY A 79 9.44 2.93 -10.11
CA GLY A 79 8.68 3.29 -11.31
C GLY A 79 7.56 2.33 -11.66
N THR A 80 7.34 1.30 -10.86
CA THR A 80 6.31 0.29 -11.13
C THR A 80 4.95 0.78 -10.66
N LYS A 81 3.97 0.81 -11.58
CA LYS A 81 2.59 1.18 -11.27
C LYS A 81 1.93 0.07 -10.47
N HIS A 82 1.43 0.38 -9.29
CA HIS A 82 0.86 -0.60 -8.36
C HIS A 82 -0.10 0.06 -7.38
N TRP A 83 -0.84 -0.78 -6.66
CA TRP A 83 -1.65 -0.37 -5.51
C TRP A 83 -1.56 -1.44 -4.43
N HIS A 84 -1.93 -1.08 -3.21
CA HIS A 84 -2.06 -2.03 -2.09
C HIS A 84 -3.14 -1.57 -1.13
N GLY A 85 -3.58 -2.48 -0.26
CA GLY A 85 -4.62 -2.19 0.71
C GLY A 85 -5.19 -3.42 1.36
N ALA A 86 -6.28 -3.23 2.10
CA ALA A 86 -6.93 -4.28 2.86
C ALA A 86 -7.84 -5.14 2.00
N ALA A 87 -8.05 -6.39 2.44
CA ALA A 87 -9.14 -7.21 1.93
C ALA A 87 -10.49 -6.62 2.34
N GLY A 88 -11.56 -7.03 1.66
CA GLY A 88 -12.89 -6.49 1.92
C GLY A 88 -13.40 -6.77 3.33
N ASN A 89 -12.92 -7.84 3.97
CA ASN A 89 -13.41 -8.30 5.26
C ASN A 89 -12.32 -8.34 6.34
N SER A 90 -11.21 -7.64 6.16
CA SER A 90 -10.10 -7.68 7.11
C SER A 90 -9.39 -6.34 7.18
N TRP A 91 -8.98 -5.95 8.37
CA TRP A 91 -7.95 -4.94 8.52
C TRP A 91 -6.65 -5.47 7.94
N PHE A 92 -5.81 -4.59 7.45
CA PHE A 92 -4.49 -4.94 6.97
C PHE A 92 -3.48 -3.90 7.43
N GLN A 93 -2.37 -4.39 7.96
CA GLN A 93 -1.29 -3.55 8.44
C GLN A 93 -0.01 -4.02 7.81
N HIS A 94 0.74 -3.10 7.19
CA HIS A 94 2.03 -3.42 6.62
C HIS A 94 3.03 -2.32 6.88
N LEU A 95 4.31 -2.68 6.82
CA LEU A 95 5.38 -1.70 6.77
C LEU A 95 5.62 -1.30 5.32
N SER A 96 5.92 -0.04 5.12
CA SER A 96 6.40 0.51 3.85
C SER A 96 7.81 1.00 4.07
N ILE A 97 8.76 0.44 3.32
CA ILE A 97 10.19 0.70 3.50
C ILE A 97 10.73 1.24 2.17
N MET A 98 11.26 2.44 2.21
CA MET A 98 11.84 3.09 1.03
C MET A 98 13.08 3.88 1.41
N SER A 99 13.90 4.23 0.42
CA SER A 99 15.01 5.15 0.62
C SER A 99 14.48 6.53 1.00
N LYS A 100 15.19 7.23 1.85
CA LYS A 100 14.86 8.60 2.21
C LYS A 100 14.79 9.47 0.96
N GLY A 101 13.77 10.34 0.91
CA GLY A 101 13.62 11.28 -0.21
C GLY A 101 12.93 10.71 -1.43
N ALA A 102 12.44 9.47 -1.38
CA ALA A 102 11.66 8.90 -2.47
C ALA A 102 10.38 9.70 -2.69
N GLY A 103 9.98 9.85 -3.96
CA GLY A 103 8.74 10.53 -4.33
C GLY A 103 7.64 9.55 -4.68
N THR A 104 6.42 10.05 -4.70
CA THR A 104 5.24 9.27 -5.09
C THR A 104 4.44 10.06 -6.10
N THR A 105 4.07 9.42 -7.21
CA THR A 105 3.14 9.98 -8.18
C THR A 105 1.84 9.21 -8.10
N TRP A 106 0.77 9.90 -7.70
CA TRP A 106 -0.56 9.31 -7.56
C TRP A 106 -1.29 9.33 -8.89
N LEU A 107 -1.94 8.22 -9.22
CA LEU A 107 -2.64 7.99 -10.48
C LEU A 107 -4.13 7.73 -10.21
N GLU A 108 -4.78 7.03 -11.13
CA GLU A 108 -6.23 6.80 -11.04
C GLU A 108 -6.61 5.82 -9.93
N PRO A 109 -7.86 5.90 -9.44
CA PRO A 109 -8.38 4.89 -8.52
C PRO A 109 -8.41 3.50 -9.15
N VAL A 110 -8.35 2.47 -8.30
CA VAL A 110 -8.51 1.08 -8.74
C VAL A 110 -9.98 0.85 -9.12
N ASP A 111 -10.19 0.08 -10.20
CA ASP A 111 -11.54 -0.30 -10.61
C ASP A 111 -12.19 -1.14 -9.52
N GLN A 112 -13.29 -0.63 -8.96
CA GLN A 112 -13.98 -1.30 -7.86
C GLN A 112 -14.63 -2.61 -8.31
N ASN A 113 -14.94 -2.76 -9.58
CA ASN A 113 -15.44 -4.04 -10.10
C ASN A 113 -14.36 -5.13 -10.02
N VAL A 114 -13.11 -4.75 -10.25
CA VAL A 114 -11.99 -5.69 -10.09
C VAL A 114 -11.76 -5.99 -8.62
N TYR A 115 -11.69 -4.95 -7.80
CA TYR A 115 -11.42 -5.13 -6.37
C TYR A 115 -12.52 -5.95 -5.68
N SER A 116 -13.78 -5.71 -6.00
CA SER A 116 -14.90 -6.38 -5.34
C SER A 116 -14.93 -7.89 -5.59
N GLN A 117 -14.20 -8.38 -6.59
CA GLN A 117 -14.11 -9.81 -6.86
C GLN A 117 -13.02 -10.50 -6.02
N LEU A 118 -12.21 -9.75 -5.31
CA LEU A 118 -11.17 -10.30 -4.43
C LEU A 118 -11.82 -10.80 -3.14
N LYS A 119 -11.27 -11.89 -2.57
CA LYS A 119 -11.84 -12.55 -1.39
C LYS A 119 -10.97 -12.47 -0.17
#